data_367a2e16445fb080f9a25189da21d903
#
_entry.id   367a2e16445fb080f9a25189da21d903
#
_cell.length_a   1.000
_cell.length_b   1.000
_cell.length_c   1.000
_cell.angle_alpha   90.00
_cell.angle_beta   90.00
_cell.angle_gamma   90.00
#
_symmetry.space_group_name_H-M   'P 1'
#
loop_
_entity.id
_entity.type
_entity.pdbx_description
1 polymer ?
#
loop_
_entity_poly.entity_id
_entity_poly.type
_entity_poly.pdbx_seq_one_letter_code
_entity_poly.pdbx_strand_id
1 'polypeptide(L)'
;RHPQGTCPVGLGAAPDGGCRTQQGALTSKNHMKRLHDLLLVSVASLLLALPLLAIALWVRLTSPGPALYWSQRVGRDNRLFAMPKFRSMRIDTPEVATHLLERPEQWLTPIGGFLRSSSLDELPQLWNILRGDMSFVGPRPSLHNQHDLIALRTREGVHTLRPGLTGWAQINGRDELPNDQKVALDAWYLQHRSMLLDFRILLRTVLKVLHREGVSH
;
A
#
# COMPACT_ATOMS: atom_id res chain seq x y z
N ARG A 1 -8.04 21.46 19.26
CA ARG A 1 -9.07 20.84 20.12
C ARG A 1 -9.65 19.70 19.32
N HIS A 2 -9.29 18.47 19.68
CA HIS A 2 -9.83 17.23 19.11
C HIS A 2 -11.29 17.06 19.54
N PRO A 3 -12.20 16.66 18.67
CA PRO A 3 -13.42 15.98 19.08
C PRO A 3 -13.07 14.51 19.26
N GLN A 4 -12.86 14.11 20.50
CA GLN A 4 -13.01 12.72 20.90
C GLN A 4 -14.47 12.34 20.64
N GLY A 5 -14.70 11.26 19.87
CA GLY A 5 -16.02 10.68 19.69
C GLY A 5 -16.55 10.16 21.02
N THR A 6 -17.16 11.07 21.78
CA THR A 6 -17.94 10.73 22.96
C THR A 6 -19.28 10.18 22.48
N CYS A 7 -19.59 8.97 22.87
CA CYS A 7 -20.96 8.47 22.84
C CYS A 7 -21.85 9.49 23.57
N PRO A 8 -23.01 9.89 23.03
CA PRO A 8 -23.88 10.82 23.72
C PRO A 8 -24.42 10.16 25.01
N VAL A 9 -24.10 10.77 26.13
CA VAL A 9 -24.71 10.45 27.43
C VAL A 9 -26.11 11.05 27.40
N GLY A 10 -27.08 10.27 26.90
CA GLY A 10 -28.50 10.56 27.00
C GLY A 10 -29.10 9.81 28.18
N LEU A 11 -29.74 10.55 29.07
CA LEU A 11 -30.56 10.05 30.18
C LEU A 11 -31.64 9.09 29.65
N GLY A 12 -31.50 7.79 29.98
CA GLY A 12 -32.49 6.78 29.64
C GLY A 12 -31.80 5.42 29.39
N ALA A 13 -31.94 4.51 30.32
CA ALA A 13 -31.37 3.16 30.29
C ALA A 13 -31.71 2.44 28.98
N ALA A 14 -30.70 2.24 28.12
CA ALA A 14 -30.70 1.27 27.05
C ALA A 14 -29.46 0.39 27.20
N PRO A 15 -29.55 -0.94 26.94
CA PRO A 15 -28.56 -1.91 27.36
C PRO A 15 -27.25 -1.74 26.59
N ASP A 16 -26.14 -1.74 27.33
CA ASP A 16 -24.75 -1.61 26.89
C ASP A 16 -24.25 -2.67 25.86
N GLY A 17 -25.15 -3.43 25.26
CA GLY A 17 -24.84 -4.54 24.34
C GLY A 17 -24.35 -4.10 22.96
N GLY A 18 -24.83 -2.96 22.44
CA GLY A 18 -24.60 -2.58 21.04
C GLY A 18 -23.21 -2.09 20.71
N CYS A 19 -22.57 -1.37 21.61
CA CYS A 19 -21.22 -0.80 21.38
C CYS A 19 -20.11 -1.88 21.52
N ARG A 20 -20.26 -2.79 22.48
CA ARG A 20 -19.32 -3.93 22.64
C ARG A 20 -19.35 -4.91 21.50
N THR A 21 -20.52 -5.21 20.95
CA THR A 21 -20.65 -6.15 19.82
C THR A 21 -20.05 -5.60 18.53
N GLN A 22 -20.14 -4.31 18.26
CA GLN A 22 -19.52 -3.70 17.06
C GLN A 22 -18.00 -3.65 17.18
N GLN A 23 -17.45 -3.32 18.34
CA GLN A 23 -16.00 -3.34 18.56
C GLN A 23 -15.42 -4.76 18.47
N GLY A 24 -16.10 -5.75 19.01
CA GLY A 24 -15.72 -7.16 18.91
C GLY A 24 -15.71 -7.69 17.47
N ALA A 25 -16.71 -7.30 16.67
CA ALA A 25 -16.78 -7.69 15.27
C ALA A 25 -15.70 -7.03 14.39
N LEU A 26 -15.33 -5.78 14.68
CA LEU A 26 -14.25 -5.07 13.98
C LEU A 26 -12.87 -5.62 14.31
N THR A 27 -12.62 -5.98 15.57
CA THR A 27 -11.38 -6.63 15.99
C THR A 27 -11.23 -8.02 15.38
N SER A 28 -12.28 -8.83 15.38
CA SER A 28 -12.30 -10.15 14.75
C SER A 28 -12.00 -10.09 13.24
N LYS A 29 -12.63 -9.17 12.52
CA LYS A 29 -12.35 -8.95 11.07
C LYS A 29 -10.90 -8.56 10.82
N ASN A 30 -10.30 -7.75 11.67
CA ASN A 30 -8.90 -7.35 11.53
C ASN A 30 -7.93 -8.52 11.81
N HIS A 31 -8.24 -9.40 12.76
CA HIS A 31 -7.45 -10.60 13.04
C HIS A 31 -7.51 -11.61 11.89
N MET A 32 -8.72 -11.88 11.35
CA MET A 32 -8.89 -12.78 10.21
C MET A 32 -8.14 -12.28 8.96
N LYS A 33 -8.24 -10.96 8.67
CA LYS A 33 -7.48 -10.35 7.58
C LYS A 33 -5.97 -10.50 7.79
N ARG A 34 -5.48 -10.30 9.01
CA ARG A 34 -4.05 -10.44 9.33
C ARG A 34 -3.55 -11.86 9.15
N LEU A 35 -4.34 -12.86 9.60
CA LEU A 35 -3.99 -14.27 9.40
C LEU A 35 -3.90 -14.61 7.91
N HIS A 36 -4.87 -14.16 7.14
CA HIS A 36 -4.87 -14.34 5.67
C HIS A 36 -3.65 -13.67 5.01
N ASP A 37 -3.34 -12.41 5.39
CA ASP A 37 -2.13 -11.72 4.90
C ASP A 37 -0.85 -12.53 5.24
N LEU A 38 -0.75 -13.07 6.46
CA LEU A 38 0.42 -13.85 6.87
C LEU A 38 0.54 -15.15 6.08
N LEU A 39 -0.55 -15.87 5.86
CA LEU A 39 -0.55 -17.10 5.06
C LEU A 39 -0.12 -16.80 3.62
N LEU A 40 -0.74 -15.81 2.99
CA LEU A 40 -0.42 -15.44 1.62
C LEU A 40 1.03 -14.97 1.46
N VAL A 41 1.53 -14.11 2.38
CA VAL A 41 2.89 -13.60 2.28
C VAL A 41 3.93 -14.70 2.54
N SER A 42 3.66 -15.66 3.42
CA SER A 42 4.56 -16.80 3.65
C SER A 42 4.70 -17.66 2.39
N VAL A 43 3.57 -18.00 1.77
CA VAL A 43 3.56 -18.73 0.50
C VAL A 43 4.24 -17.95 -0.62
N ALA A 44 3.89 -16.67 -0.78
CA ALA A 44 4.48 -15.80 -1.79
C ALA A 44 5.99 -15.64 -1.59
N SER A 45 6.46 -15.45 -0.35
CA SER A 45 7.88 -15.31 -0.04
C SER A 45 8.67 -16.59 -0.36
N LEU A 46 8.10 -17.76 -0.09
CA LEU A 46 8.73 -19.04 -0.41
C LEU A 46 8.83 -19.24 -1.94
N LEU A 47 7.74 -19.00 -2.67
CA LEU A 47 7.69 -19.15 -4.12
C LEU A 47 8.58 -18.14 -4.85
N LEU A 48 8.65 -16.91 -4.34
CA LEU A 48 9.39 -15.82 -4.96
C LEU A 48 10.82 -15.67 -4.44
N ALA A 49 11.29 -16.50 -3.51
CA ALA A 49 12.64 -16.38 -2.94
C ALA A 49 13.74 -16.40 -4.01
N LEU A 50 13.71 -17.38 -4.92
CA LEU A 50 14.69 -17.47 -6.01
C LEU A 50 14.58 -16.31 -7.02
N PRO A 51 13.38 -15.95 -7.53
CA PRO A 51 13.21 -14.74 -8.34
C PRO A 51 13.71 -13.46 -7.66
N LEU A 52 13.41 -13.27 -6.36
CA LEU A 52 13.86 -12.09 -5.60
C LEU A 52 15.39 -12.02 -5.52
N LEU A 53 16.05 -13.15 -5.25
CA LEU A 53 17.52 -13.24 -5.23
C LEU A 53 18.12 -12.95 -6.62
N ALA A 54 17.54 -13.53 -7.68
CA ALA A 54 17.98 -13.29 -9.05
C ALA A 54 17.86 -11.81 -9.45
N ILE A 55 16.73 -11.15 -9.11
CA ILE A 55 16.54 -9.71 -9.37
C ILE A 55 17.53 -8.89 -8.56
N ALA A 56 17.72 -9.20 -7.27
CA ALA A 56 18.67 -8.49 -6.40
C ALA A 56 20.10 -8.55 -6.97
N LEU A 57 20.53 -9.73 -7.41
CA LEU A 57 21.83 -9.94 -8.04
C LEU A 57 21.91 -9.16 -9.36
N TRP A 58 20.89 -9.21 -10.20
CA TRP A 58 20.86 -8.50 -11.47
C TRP A 58 20.97 -6.98 -11.26
N VAL A 59 20.18 -6.40 -10.34
CA VAL A 59 20.29 -4.97 -9.98
C VAL A 59 21.71 -4.65 -9.51
N ARG A 60 22.32 -5.50 -8.68
CA ARG A 60 23.67 -5.30 -8.10
C ARG A 60 24.77 -5.37 -9.14
N LEU A 61 24.64 -6.23 -10.15
CA LEU A 61 25.64 -6.41 -11.21
C LEU A 61 25.54 -5.33 -12.28
N THR A 62 24.33 -4.78 -12.53
CA THR A 62 24.11 -3.84 -13.65
C THR A 62 24.18 -2.37 -13.25
N SER A 63 24.20 -2.05 -11.94
CA SER A 63 24.32 -0.67 -11.50
C SER A 63 25.02 -0.55 -10.13
N PRO A 64 25.90 0.47 -9.93
CA PRO A 64 26.60 0.69 -8.67
C PRO A 64 25.64 0.96 -7.52
N GLY A 65 25.94 0.45 -6.31
CA GLY A 65 25.19 0.70 -5.08
C GLY A 65 24.28 -0.46 -4.64
N PRO A 66 23.45 -0.30 -3.58
CA PRO A 66 22.65 -1.37 -2.99
C PRO A 66 21.53 -1.84 -3.94
N ALA A 67 21.12 -3.11 -3.85
CA ALA A 67 20.02 -3.66 -4.66
C ALA A 67 18.66 -3.09 -4.25
N LEU A 68 18.50 -2.74 -2.98
CA LEU A 68 17.26 -2.20 -2.41
C LEU A 68 17.37 -0.69 -2.19
N TYR A 69 16.28 0.00 -2.45
CA TYR A 69 16.00 1.39 -2.07
C TYR A 69 14.93 1.42 -1.00
N TRP A 70 15.10 2.23 0.04
CA TRP A 70 14.19 2.39 1.15
C TRP A 70 13.49 3.75 1.08
N SER A 71 12.18 3.74 0.90
CA SER A 71 11.36 4.96 0.84
C SER A 71 10.57 5.14 2.13
N GLN A 72 10.60 6.35 2.70
CA GLN A 72 9.75 6.68 3.85
C GLN A 72 8.30 6.89 3.40
N ARG A 73 7.40 6.14 3.99
CA ARG A 73 5.97 6.14 3.64
C ARG A 73 5.11 6.32 4.87
N VAL A 74 3.91 6.86 4.64
CA VAL A 74 2.89 7.00 5.68
C VAL A 74 2.07 5.71 5.74
N GLY A 75 2.06 5.11 6.92
CA GLY A 75 1.34 3.90 7.24
C GLY A 75 0.08 4.15 8.05
N ARG A 76 -0.37 3.10 8.73
CA ARG A 76 -1.52 3.15 9.63
C ARG A 76 -1.31 4.17 10.75
N ASP A 77 -2.38 4.88 11.10
CA ASP A 77 -2.42 5.92 12.12
C ASP A 77 -1.38 7.03 11.87
N ASN A 78 -1.11 7.29 10.57
CA ASN A 78 -0.13 8.27 10.08
C ASN A 78 1.31 8.03 10.57
N ARG A 79 1.65 6.82 11.02
CA ARG A 79 3.01 6.47 11.42
C ARG A 79 3.88 6.23 10.19
N LEU A 80 5.10 6.77 10.23
CA LEU A 80 6.06 6.53 9.16
C LEU A 80 6.66 5.12 9.25
N PHE A 81 6.88 4.51 8.09
CA PHE A 81 7.60 3.25 7.98
C PHE A 81 8.50 3.25 6.75
N ALA A 82 9.57 2.46 6.81
CA ALA A 82 10.48 2.27 5.69
C ALA A 82 9.97 1.18 4.76
N MET A 83 9.78 1.51 3.48
CA MET A 83 9.26 0.63 2.45
C MET A 83 10.36 0.25 1.46
N PRO A 84 10.80 -1.01 1.41
CA PRO A 84 11.82 -1.48 0.47
C PRO A 84 11.25 -1.65 -0.93
N LYS A 85 12.06 -1.28 -1.92
CA LYS A 85 11.84 -1.58 -3.34
C LYS A 85 13.16 -2.02 -3.97
N PHE A 86 13.11 -2.80 -5.03
CA PHE A 86 14.29 -2.94 -5.86
C PHE A 86 14.64 -1.60 -6.50
N ARG A 87 15.91 -1.29 -6.51
CA ARG A 87 16.39 -0.04 -7.08
C ARG A 87 16.24 -0.06 -8.60
N SER A 88 15.30 0.73 -9.09
CA SER A 88 15.02 0.94 -10.51
C SER A 88 15.59 2.25 -11.05
N MET A 89 16.06 3.12 -10.15
CA MET A 89 16.67 4.41 -10.49
C MET A 89 18.11 4.52 -9.99
N ARG A 90 18.88 5.40 -10.59
CA ARG A 90 20.28 5.66 -10.21
C ARG A 90 20.34 6.27 -8.82
N ILE A 91 21.50 6.10 -8.15
CA ILE A 91 21.71 6.62 -6.78
C ILE A 91 21.77 8.15 -6.70
N ASP A 92 22.10 8.80 -7.80
CA ASP A 92 22.17 10.24 -7.96
C ASP A 92 20.82 10.88 -8.37
N THR A 93 19.74 10.10 -8.41
CA THR A 93 18.39 10.59 -8.72
C THR A 93 17.87 11.48 -7.59
N PRO A 94 17.33 12.68 -7.89
CA PRO A 94 16.69 13.53 -6.89
C PRO A 94 15.54 12.84 -6.16
N GLU A 95 15.42 13.06 -4.84
CA GLU A 95 14.34 12.49 -4.00
C GLU A 95 13.00 13.23 -4.19
N VAL A 96 12.45 13.15 -5.39
CA VAL A 96 11.15 13.72 -5.74
C VAL A 96 10.23 12.66 -6.33
N ALA A 97 8.93 12.93 -6.39
CA ALA A 97 8.01 12.03 -7.07
C ALA A 97 8.37 11.94 -8.57
N THR A 98 8.31 10.75 -9.16
CA THR A 98 8.79 10.49 -10.53
C THR A 98 8.19 11.44 -11.57
N HIS A 99 6.90 11.82 -11.43
CA HIS A 99 6.23 12.75 -12.33
C HIS A 99 6.73 14.21 -12.25
N LEU A 100 7.56 14.51 -11.24
CA LEU A 100 8.21 15.82 -11.05
C LEU A 100 9.66 15.83 -11.60
N LEU A 101 10.17 14.69 -12.06
CA LEU A 101 11.49 14.60 -12.67
C LEU A 101 11.41 15.05 -14.13
N GLU A 102 12.32 15.93 -14.51
CA GLU A 102 12.57 16.18 -15.93
C GLU A 102 13.22 14.93 -16.53
N ARG A 103 12.59 14.36 -17.58
CA ARG A 103 13.04 13.16 -18.30
C ARG A 103 13.34 11.97 -17.36
N PRO A 104 12.31 11.38 -16.73
CA PRO A 104 12.48 10.27 -15.78
C PRO A 104 13.30 9.09 -16.32
N GLU A 105 13.28 8.87 -17.65
CA GLU A 105 13.97 7.76 -18.31
C GLU A 105 15.50 7.83 -18.15
N GLN A 106 16.07 9.02 -18.04
CA GLN A 106 17.52 9.21 -17.89
C GLN A 106 18.06 8.75 -16.52
N TRP A 107 17.15 8.66 -15.55
CA TRP A 107 17.45 8.24 -14.19
C TRP A 107 17.26 6.74 -13.96
N LEU A 108 16.76 6.00 -14.97
CA LEU A 108 16.56 4.56 -14.84
C LEU A 108 17.89 3.80 -14.84
N THR A 109 17.95 2.74 -14.01
CA THR A 109 19.01 1.74 -14.15
C THR A 109 18.78 0.90 -15.41
N PRO A 110 19.78 0.17 -15.93
CA PRO A 110 19.64 -0.63 -17.16
C PRO A 110 18.41 -1.57 -17.16
N ILE A 111 18.04 -2.12 -15.99
CA ILE A 111 16.85 -2.96 -15.84
C ILE A 111 15.66 -2.23 -15.20
N GLY A 112 15.84 -0.96 -14.85
CA GLY A 112 14.86 -0.18 -14.10
C GLY A 112 13.51 -0.06 -14.80
N GLY A 113 13.53 0.19 -16.11
CA GLY A 113 12.32 0.24 -16.92
C GLY A 113 11.53 -1.07 -16.88
N PHE A 114 12.21 -2.21 -17.04
CA PHE A 114 11.59 -3.54 -16.95
C PHE A 114 11.01 -3.80 -15.55
N LEU A 115 11.76 -3.50 -14.48
CA LEU A 115 11.29 -3.70 -13.11
C LEU A 115 10.01 -2.90 -12.81
N ARG A 116 9.96 -1.64 -13.26
CA ARG A 116 8.80 -0.77 -13.06
C ARG A 116 7.60 -1.21 -13.89
N SER A 117 7.80 -1.50 -15.18
CA SER A 117 6.72 -1.92 -16.07
C SER A 117 6.09 -3.26 -15.66
N SER A 118 6.87 -4.15 -15.03
CA SER A 118 6.40 -5.42 -14.49
C SER A 118 5.95 -5.35 -13.02
N SER A 119 6.12 -4.18 -12.35
CA SER A 119 5.90 -4.01 -10.90
C SER A 119 6.74 -4.96 -10.02
N LEU A 120 7.79 -5.57 -10.57
CA LEU A 120 8.70 -6.44 -9.82
C LEU A 120 9.54 -5.68 -8.81
N ASP A 121 9.74 -4.37 -9.00
CA ASP A 121 10.41 -3.49 -8.04
C ASP A 121 9.68 -3.42 -6.70
N GLU A 122 8.39 -3.69 -6.64
CA GLU A 122 7.59 -3.64 -5.42
C GLU A 122 7.58 -4.95 -4.60
N LEU A 123 8.10 -6.06 -5.16
CA LEU A 123 8.11 -7.36 -4.45
C LEU A 123 8.79 -7.35 -3.07
N PRO A 124 9.86 -6.59 -2.80
CA PRO A 124 10.45 -6.52 -1.45
C PRO A 124 9.49 -6.01 -0.38
N GLN A 125 8.38 -5.35 -0.73
CA GLN A 125 7.35 -4.90 0.21
C GLN A 125 6.63 -6.07 0.92
N LEU A 126 6.77 -7.32 0.44
CA LEU A 126 6.34 -8.52 1.18
C LEU A 126 6.92 -8.54 2.59
N TRP A 127 8.11 -7.99 2.80
CA TRP A 127 8.70 -7.79 4.12
C TRP A 127 7.84 -6.91 5.04
N ASN A 128 7.28 -5.81 4.53
CA ASN A 128 6.41 -4.94 5.32
C ASN A 128 5.06 -5.62 5.65
N ILE A 129 4.59 -6.51 4.76
CA ILE A 129 3.40 -7.30 5.06
C ILE A 129 3.71 -8.31 6.18
N LEU A 130 4.87 -8.97 6.16
CA LEU A 130 5.32 -9.85 7.24
C LEU A 130 5.45 -9.10 8.57
N ARG A 131 6.06 -7.92 8.58
CA ARG A 131 6.17 -7.07 9.77
C ARG A 131 4.83 -6.57 10.30
N GLY A 132 3.86 -6.37 9.42
CA GLY A 132 2.55 -5.83 9.75
C GLY A 132 2.41 -4.32 9.53
N ASP A 133 3.40 -3.69 8.91
CA ASP A 133 3.32 -2.30 8.46
C ASP A 133 2.32 -2.16 7.31
N MET A 134 2.22 -3.20 6.47
CA MET A 134 1.34 -3.27 5.29
C MET A 134 0.41 -4.49 5.31
N SER A 135 -0.54 -4.51 4.38
CA SER A 135 -1.42 -5.61 4.00
C SER A 135 -1.31 -5.85 2.49
N PHE A 136 -1.79 -6.98 1.98
CA PHE A 136 -1.91 -7.13 0.53
C PHE A 136 -2.88 -6.11 -0.06
N VAL A 137 -4.02 -5.88 0.60
CA VAL A 137 -5.07 -4.99 0.11
C VAL A 137 -5.31 -3.85 1.10
N GLY A 138 -5.18 -2.61 0.60
CA GLY A 138 -5.39 -1.38 1.36
C GLY A 138 -5.10 -0.13 0.52
N PRO A 139 -5.23 1.07 1.09
CA PRO A 139 -4.83 2.30 0.43
C PRO A 139 -3.34 2.29 0.07
N ARG A 140 -2.96 2.81 -1.11
CA ARG A 140 -1.53 2.92 -1.48
C ARG A 140 -0.79 3.82 -0.49
N PRO A 141 0.37 3.40 0.06
CA PRO A 141 1.11 4.22 1.01
C PRO A 141 1.60 5.53 0.35
N SER A 142 1.20 6.67 0.93
CA SER A 142 1.62 7.99 0.46
C SER A 142 3.08 8.29 0.84
N LEU A 143 3.72 9.16 0.09
CA LEU A 143 5.00 9.76 0.50
C LEU A 143 4.79 10.63 1.73
N HIS A 144 5.80 10.75 2.58
CA HIS A 144 5.75 11.56 3.81
C HIS A 144 5.52 13.06 3.54
N ASN A 145 5.86 13.55 2.36
CA ASN A 145 5.70 14.94 1.92
C ASN A 145 4.39 15.22 1.15
N GLN A 146 3.50 14.25 0.99
CA GLN A 146 2.18 14.43 0.38
C GLN A 146 1.14 14.88 1.41
N HIS A 147 1.35 16.05 2.02
CA HIS A 147 0.56 16.56 3.14
C HIS A 147 -0.95 16.65 2.84
N ASP A 148 -1.32 17.10 1.65
CA ASP A 148 -2.73 17.25 1.25
C ASP A 148 -3.44 15.89 1.21
N LEU A 149 -2.81 14.87 0.59
CA LEU A 149 -3.37 13.52 0.53
C LEU A 149 -3.50 12.89 1.93
N ILE A 150 -2.50 13.12 2.79
CA ILE A 150 -2.50 12.62 4.18
C ILE A 150 -3.64 13.28 4.97
N ALA A 151 -3.80 14.61 4.85
CA ALA A 151 -4.87 15.35 5.52
C ALA A 151 -6.27 14.90 5.08
N LEU A 152 -6.49 14.75 3.77
CA LEU A 152 -7.74 14.25 3.20
C LEU A 152 -8.07 12.84 3.70
N ARG A 153 -7.11 11.90 3.66
CA ARG A 153 -7.28 10.53 4.18
C ARG A 153 -7.56 10.50 5.67
N THR A 154 -6.94 11.39 6.43
CA THR A 154 -7.15 11.49 7.88
C THR A 154 -8.57 11.98 8.19
N ARG A 155 -9.06 12.97 7.45
CA ARG A 155 -10.43 13.48 7.58
C ARG A 155 -11.47 12.39 7.30
N GLU A 156 -11.26 11.58 6.28
CA GLU A 156 -12.18 10.48 5.89
C GLU A 156 -11.94 9.18 6.70
N GLY A 157 -11.05 9.17 7.70
CA GLY A 157 -10.77 8.00 8.54
C GLY A 157 -9.95 6.89 7.86
N VAL A 158 -9.51 7.10 6.62
CA VAL A 158 -8.73 6.12 5.83
C VAL A 158 -7.39 5.77 6.50
N HIS A 159 -6.80 6.72 7.26
CA HIS A 159 -5.55 6.53 7.99
C HIS A 159 -5.57 5.36 8.98
N THR A 160 -6.75 4.90 9.41
CA THR A 160 -6.91 3.75 10.32
C THR A 160 -6.62 2.41 9.66
N LEU A 161 -6.56 2.37 8.33
CA LEU A 161 -6.22 1.18 7.56
C LEU A 161 -4.71 0.98 7.46
N ARG A 162 -4.28 -0.29 7.43
CA ARG A 162 -2.93 -0.60 6.93
C ARG A 162 -2.86 -0.29 5.44
N PRO A 163 -1.78 0.37 4.97
CA PRO A 163 -1.57 0.54 3.54
C PRO A 163 -1.42 -0.81 2.84
N GLY A 164 -1.81 -0.87 1.57
CA GLY A 164 -1.80 -2.08 0.77
C GLY A 164 -0.72 -2.08 -0.30
N LEU A 165 -0.28 -3.30 -0.68
CA LEU A 165 0.49 -3.52 -1.91
C LEU A 165 -0.37 -3.18 -3.13
N THR A 166 -1.65 -3.55 -3.07
CA THR A 166 -2.70 -3.14 -4.00
C THR A 166 -3.93 -2.63 -3.25
N GLY A 167 -4.92 -2.06 -3.95
CA GLY A 167 -6.13 -1.54 -3.32
C GLY A 167 -7.19 -1.10 -4.32
N TRP A 168 -8.34 -0.71 -3.79
CA TRP A 168 -9.50 -0.34 -4.61
C TRP A 168 -9.22 0.85 -5.53
N ALA A 169 -8.54 1.89 -5.05
CA ALA A 169 -8.15 3.02 -5.87
C ALA A 169 -7.16 2.62 -6.98
N GLN A 170 -6.20 1.71 -6.69
CA GLN A 170 -5.21 1.27 -7.67
C GLN A 170 -5.82 0.47 -8.83
N ILE A 171 -6.85 -0.35 -8.57
CA ILE A 171 -7.53 -1.08 -9.65
C ILE A 171 -8.55 -0.24 -10.43
N ASN A 172 -8.93 0.95 -9.93
CA ASN A 172 -9.90 1.83 -10.56
C ASN A 172 -9.32 3.13 -11.14
N GLY A 173 -7.99 3.26 -11.28
CA GLY A 173 -7.39 4.43 -11.95
C GLY A 173 -5.97 4.76 -11.52
N ARG A 174 -5.41 4.07 -10.50
CA ARG A 174 -4.00 4.21 -10.04
C ARG A 174 -3.57 5.66 -9.74
N ASP A 175 -2.38 6.03 -10.25
CA ASP A 175 -1.72 7.30 -9.95
C ASP A 175 -2.27 8.47 -10.77
N GLU A 176 -3.04 8.21 -11.80
CA GLU A 176 -3.65 9.23 -12.70
C GLU A 176 -4.84 9.96 -12.05
N LEU A 177 -5.45 9.38 -11.02
CA LEU A 177 -6.59 9.99 -10.34
C LEU A 177 -6.16 11.21 -9.51
N PRO A 178 -6.97 12.30 -9.48
CA PRO A 178 -6.83 13.36 -8.50
C PRO A 178 -6.93 12.85 -7.06
N ASN A 179 -6.32 13.57 -6.11
CA ASN A 179 -6.29 13.15 -4.71
C ASN A 179 -7.69 12.94 -4.12
N ASP A 180 -8.66 13.80 -4.44
CA ASP A 180 -10.04 13.68 -3.96
C ASP A 180 -10.69 12.37 -4.41
N GLN A 181 -10.50 11.98 -5.67
CA GLN A 181 -11.03 10.72 -6.20
C GLN A 181 -10.33 9.52 -5.58
N LYS A 182 -9.00 9.57 -5.38
CA LYS A 182 -8.25 8.53 -4.66
C LYS A 182 -8.80 8.33 -3.27
N VAL A 183 -9.01 9.43 -2.53
CA VAL A 183 -9.52 9.38 -1.16
C VAL A 183 -10.96 8.88 -1.12
N ALA A 184 -11.82 9.29 -2.06
CA ALA A 184 -13.18 8.78 -2.15
C ALA A 184 -13.22 7.26 -2.36
N LEU A 185 -12.35 6.71 -3.23
CA LEU A 185 -12.24 5.27 -3.45
C LEU A 185 -11.66 4.53 -2.23
N ASP A 186 -10.68 5.11 -1.55
CA ASP A 186 -10.11 4.56 -0.32
C ASP A 186 -11.13 4.57 0.84
N ALA A 187 -11.94 5.63 0.95
CA ALA A 187 -13.03 5.73 1.92
C ALA A 187 -14.15 4.72 1.62
N TRP A 188 -14.49 4.56 0.34
CA TRP A 188 -15.43 3.51 -0.07
C TRP A 188 -14.94 2.12 0.34
N TYR A 189 -13.64 1.82 0.10
CA TYR A 189 -13.06 0.55 0.54
C TYR A 189 -13.10 0.39 2.07
N LEU A 190 -12.83 1.44 2.84
CA LEU A 190 -12.93 1.41 4.30
C LEU A 190 -14.31 0.93 4.78
N GLN A 191 -15.38 1.43 4.12
CA GLN A 191 -16.76 1.11 4.48
C GLN A 191 -17.19 -0.30 4.02
N HIS A 192 -16.70 -0.77 2.86
CA HIS A 192 -17.15 -2.01 2.21
C HIS A 192 -16.15 -3.18 2.33
N ARG A 193 -15.06 -3.01 3.10
CA ARG A 193 -14.01 -4.02 3.22
C ARG A 193 -14.54 -5.37 3.68
N SER A 194 -14.20 -6.40 2.92
CA SER A 194 -14.52 -7.80 3.20
C SER A 194 -13.46 -8.70 2.57
N MET A 195 -13.33 -9.94 3.04
CA MET A 195 -12.40 -10.92 2.46
C MET A 195 -12.69 -11.19 0.98
N LEU A 196 -13.98 -11.21 0.61
CA LEU A 196 -14.37 -11.39 -0.79
C LEU A 196 -13.96 -10.20 -1.67
N LEU A 197 -14.11 -8.97 -1.16
CA LEU A 197 -13.64 -7.78 -1.86
C LEU A 197 -12.12 -7.78 -2.01
N ASP A 198 -11.39 -8.12 -0.96
CA ASP A 198 -9.93 -8.24 -1.00
C ASP A 198 -9.50 -9.27 -2.06
N PHE A 199 -10.11 -10.45 -2.09
CA PHE A 199 -9.85 -11.45 -3.11
C PHE A 199 -10.12 -10.94 -4.54
N ARG A 200 -11.24 -10.24 -4.75
CA ARG A 200 -11.57 -9.63 -6.06
C ARG A 200 -10.52 -8.58 -6.47
N ILE A 201 -10.05 -7.77 -5.52
CA ILE A 201 -8.99 -6.78 -5.78
C ILE A 201 -7.70 -7.47 -6.18
N LEU A 202 -7.27 -8.51 -5.45
CA LEU A 202 -6.07 -9.29 -5.77
C LEU A 202 -6.16 -9.91 -7.17
N LEU A 203 -7.27 -10.56 -7.49
CA LEU A 203 -7.48 -11.16 -8.81
C LEU A 203 -7.40 -10.12 -9.93
N ARG A 204 -8.10 -8.97 -9.78
CA ARG A 204 -8.03 -7.88 -10.75
C ARG A 204 -6.63 -7.29 -10.89
N THR A 205 -5.88 -7.21 -9.78
CA THR A 205 -4.49 -6.74 -9.81
C THR A 205 -3.61 -7.67 -10.63
N VAL A 206 -3.70 -8.99 -10.41
CA VAL A 206 -2.96 -9.98 -11.19
C VAL A 206 -3.29 -9.86 -12.68
N LEU A 207 -4.57 -9.79 -13.03
CA LEU A 207 -5.00 -9.61 -14.43
C LEU A 207 -4.44 -8.33 -15.06
N LYS A 208 -4.48 -7.19 -14.34
CA LYS A 208 -3.92 -5.92 -14.83
C LYS A 208 -2.41 -5.98 -15.03
N VAL A 209 -1.67 -6.61 -14.12
CA VAL A 209 -0.22 -6.78 -14.26
C VAL A 209 0.11 -7.66 -15.47
N LEU A 210 -0.63 -8.75 -15.68
CA LEU A 210 -0.44 -9.64 -16.84
C LEU A 210 -0.76 -8.93 -18.17
N HIS A 211 -1.79 -8.09 -18.22
CA HIS A 211 -2.17 -7.34 -19.43
C HIS A 211 -1.38 -6.02 -19.58
N ARG A 212 -0.49 -5.69 -18.65
CA ARG A 212 0.27 -4.42 -18.60
C ARG A 212 -0.61 -3.16 -18.69
N GLU A 213 -1.87 -3.24 -18.24
CA GLU A 213 -2.79 -2.11 -18.26
C GLU A 213 -2.46 -1.10 -17.15
N GLY A 214 -2.41 0.18 -17.51
CA GLY A 214 -2.26 1.30 -16.57
C GLY A 214 -0.87 1.44 -15.95
N VAL A 215 0.19 0.99 -16.62
CA VAL A 215 1.57 1.31 -16.27
C VAL A 215 2.01 2.50 -17.13
N SER A 216 1.57 3.71 -16.75
CA SER A 216 2.14 4.96 -17.28
C SER A 216 3.43 5.27 -16.50
N HIS A 217 4.48 5.60 -17.22
CA HIS A 217 5.80 5.97 -16.70
C HIS A 217 6.05 7.45 -16.93
#